data_59c919b6039bceb79771e29996859a52
#
_entry.id   59c919b6039bceb79771e29996859a52
#
_cell.length_a   1.000
_cell.length_b   1.000
_cell.length_c   1.000
_cell.angle_alpha   90.00
_cell.angle_beta   90.00
_cell.angle_gamma   90.00
#
_symmetry.space_group_name_H-M   'P 1'
#
loop_
_entity.id
_entity.type
_entity.pdbx_description
1 polymer ?
#
loop_
_entity_poly.entity_id
_entity_poly.type
_entity_poly.pdbx_seq_one_letter_code
_entity_poly.pdbx_strand_id
1 'polypeptide(L)'
;MKNKIRKILFLLAFFVVFQFASCSKSNIENPTPIVTDTFAKGTDVSWLSQMEATGYKFYDADGTEKNCLQLLKDRGINTIRLRVFVNPSNDRTSGHCSKNETVAMALRAKNMGMRIMIDFHYSDTWADPGHQTKPAAWANHTFTTLLTDVYNHTFEVLTALKTAGVIPEWVQIGNEIPSGMLWPEGSYTNFGQLAQLLNKGYEATKAIDSSIKVVVHIDKGNDNARFRWFFDNARTNNVKYDVIGLSYYPYWINSDYTATISDLQNNLNDMVSRYGKEVMVVEVGGDFTLAQNTYNMLAATINAVKNVPNHKGLGVIYWEPEGEKSWSGYQLNCWQSNGKPSTALDAFRN
;
A
#
# COMPACT_ATOMS: atom_id res chain seq x y z
N MET A 1 -95.34 40.34 -23.27
CA MET A 1 -94.88 41.62 -23.79
C MET A 1 -94.14 42.29 -22.64
N LYS A 2 -92.88 42.56 -22.74
CA LYS A 2 -91.96 43.36 -21.92
C LYS A 2 -92.00 43.11 -20.37
N ASN A 3 -91.13 42.19 -19.92
CA ASN A 3 -90.83 42.05 -18.49
C ASN A 3 -89.42 42.64 -18.23
N LYS A 4 -89.39 43.59 -17.28
CA LYS A 4 -88.14 44.13 -16.76
C LYS A 4 -87.75 43.32 -15.55
N ILE A 5 -86.56 42.74 -15.62
CA ILE A 5 -85.91 42.02 -14.53
C ILE A 5 -84.95 42.96 -13.81
N ARG A 6 -85.19 43.17 -12.52
CA ARG A 6 -84.34 43.91 -11.58
C ARG A 6 -83.13 43.07 -11.21
N LYS A 7 -81.95 43.62 -11.39
CA LYS A 7 -80.72 43.08 -10.88
C LYS A 7 -80.59 43.45 -9.36
N ILE A 8 -80.45 42.41 -8.57
CA ILE A 8 -80.04 42.55 -7.17
C ILE A 8 -78.55 42.21 -7.10
N LEU A 9 -77.75 43.20 -6.63
CA LEU A 9 -76.32 43.02 -6.40
C LEU A 9 -76.14 42.46 -4.99
N PHE A 10 -75.55 41.23 -4.88
CA PHE A 10 -75.08 40.72 -3.62
C PHE A 10 -73.58 40.99 -3.55
N LEU A 11 -73.15 41.80 -2.60
CA LEU A 11 -71.74 41.98 -2.22
C LEU A 11 -71.33 40.79 -1.33
N LEU A 12 -70.47 39.90 -1.82
CA LEU A 12 -69.77 38.93 -0.98
C LEU A 12 -68.45 39.55 -0.56
N ALA A 13 -68.31 39.84 0.73
CA ALA A 13 -67.01 40.20 1.30
C ALA A 13 -66.16 38.93 1.49
N PHE A 14 -65.06 38.81 0.73
CA PHE A 14 -64.07 37.76 0.92
C PHE A 14 -63.11 38.18 2.05
N PHE A 15 -63.22 37.50 3.20
CA PHE A 15 -62.21 37.57 4.25
C PHE A 15 -61.04 36.71 3.85
N VAL A 16 -59.91 37.32 3.44
CA VAL A 16 -58.64 36.62 3.23
C VAL A 16 -57.95 36.51 4.57
N VAL A 17 -57.90 35.27 5.10
CA VAL A 17 -57.11 34.93 6.28
C VAL A 17 -55.71 34.69 5.81
N PHE A 18 -54.79 35.63 6.09
CA PHE A 18 -53.35 35.39 5.92
C PHE A 18 -52.85 34.44 7.01
N GLN A 19 -52.64 33.18 6.68
CA GLN A 19 -51.87 32.28 7.51
C GLN A 19 -50.39 32.60 7.33
N PHE A 20 -49.76 33.16 8.35
CA PHE A 20 -48.33 33.25 8.44
C PHE A 20 -47.77 31.85 8.66
N ALA A 21 -47.28 31.19 7.59
CA ALA A 21 -46.45 30.01 7.72
C ALA A 21 -45.09 30.45 8.30
N SER A 22 -44.90 30.17 9.59
CA SER A 22 -43.60 30.28 10.24
C SER A 22 -42.66 29.24 9.60
N CYS A 23 -41.79 29.66 8.68
CA CYS A 23 -40.68 28.87 8.20
C CYS A 23 -39.67 28.71 9.36
N SER A 24 -39.73 27.60 10.08
CA SER A 24 -38.63 27.17 10.93
C SER A 24 -37.44 26.90 10.02
N LYS A 25 -36.39 27.74 10.12
CA LYS A 25 -35.09 27.44 9.52
C LYS A 25 -34.59 26.14 10.17
N SER A 26 -34.74 25.02 9.46
CA SER A 26 -33.95 23.83 9.76
C SER A 26 -32.49 24.22 9.54
N ASN A 27 -31.71 24.26 10.62
CA ASN A 27 -30.28 24.29 10.53
C ASN A 27 -29.87 23.02 9.77
N ILE A 28 -29.56 23.15 8.49
CA ILE A 28 -28.82 22.16 7.75
C ILE A 28 -27.41 22.23 8.36
N GLU A 29 -27.14 21.37 9.35
CA GLU A 29 -25.77 21.10 9.75
C GLU A 29 -25.08 20.59 8.48
N ASN A 30 -24.16 21.41 7.96
CA ASN A 30 -23.25 20.94 6.94
C ASN A 30 -22.59 19.67 7.50
N PRO A 31 -22.64 18.53 6.80
CA PRO A 31 -21.98 17.34 7.26
C PRO A 31 -20.52 17.71 7.49
N THR A 32 -20.05 17.48 8.72
CA THR A 32 -18.64 17.63 9.08
C THR A 32 -17.84 16.87 8.01
N PRO A 33 -16.84 17.47 7.36
CA PRO A 33 -16.04 16.76 6.38
C PRO A 33 -15.54 15.47 7.04
N ILE A 34 -15.87 14.33 6.46
CA ILE A 34 -15.28 13.07 6.88
C ILE A 34 -13.80 13.24 6.57
N VAL A 35 -13.00 13.52 7.60
CA VAL A 35 -11.53 13.47 7.48
C VAL A 35 -11.19 12.01 7.26
N THR A 36 -11.14 11.61 6.00
CA THR A 36 -10.60 10.30 5.65
C THR A 36 -9.14 10.31 6.06
N ASP A 37 -8.77 9.45 7.02
CA ASP A 37 -7.38 9.27 7.43
C ASP A 37 -6.59 8.87 6.18
N THR A 38 -5.85 9.85 5.64
CA THR A 38 -5.06 9.66 4.42
C THR A 38 -3.79 8.87 4.67
N PHE A 39 -3.42 8.65 5.96
CA PHE A 39 -2.26 7.88 6.34
C PHE A 39 -2.50 6.39 6.05
N ALA A 40 -1.57 5.77 5.31
CA ALA A 40 -1.65 4.35 5.00
C ALA A 40 -1.22 3.51 6.21
N LYS A 41 -2.18 2.84 6.82
CA LYS A 41 -1.99 1.81 7.84
C LYS A 41 -2.11 0.47 7.12
N GLY A 42 -0.99 -0.13 6.73
CA GLY A 42 -1.00 -1.21 5.75
C GLY A 42 -0.42 -2.53 6.24
N THR A 43 -0.76 -3.57 5.50
CA THR A 43 -0.13 -4.89 5.58
C THR A 43 0.11 -5.46 4.18
N ASP A 44 1.26 -6.14 3.98
CA ASP A 44 1.41 -7.07 2.86
C ASP A 44 0.77 -8.40 3.29
N VAL A 45 -0.05 -8.98 2.42
CA VAL A 45 -0.78 -10.23 2.69
C VAL A 45 -0.71 -11.17 1.48
N SER A 46 0.40 -11.17 0.80
CA SER A 46 0.55 -11.92 -0.44
C SER A 46 0.53 -13.44 -0.22
N TRP A 47 0.84 -13.93 0.99
CA TRP A 47 0.68 -15.34 1.37
C TRP A 47 -0.76 -15.75 1.66
N LEU A 48 -1.67 -14.79 1.92
CA LEU A 48 -3.00 -15.09 2.44
C LEU A 48 -3.80 -16.08 1.57
N SER A 49 -3.81 -15.90 0.25
CA SER A 49 -4.53 -16.80 -0.66
C SER A 49 -4.04 -18.25 -0.54
N GLN A 50 -2.72 -18.43 -0.40
CA GLN A 50 -2.11 -19.75 -0.25
C GLN A 50 -2.34 -20.33 1.14
N MET A 51 -2.31 -19.52 2.19
CA MET A 51 -2.65 -19.95 3.55
C MET A 51 -4.08 -20.50 3.59
N GLU A 52 -5.03 -19.78 3.03
CA GLU A 52 -6.44 -20.20 2.94
C GLU A 52 -6.61 -21.48 2.08
N ALA A 53 -5.90 -21.57 0.94
CA ALA A 53 -5.93 -22.75 0.07
C ALA A 53 -5.38 -24.02 0.74
N THR A 54 -4.43 -23.88 1.68
CA THR A 54 -3.89 -24.97 2.49
C THR A 54 -4.74 -25.28 3.72
N GLY A 55 -5.88 -24.61 3.90
CA GLY A 55 -6.83 -24.85 4.99
C GLY A 55 -6.48 -24.14 6.29
N TYR A 56 -5.52 -23.17 6.29
CA TYR A 56 -5.23 -22.37 7.47
C TYR A 56 -6.45 -21.53 7.87
N LYS A 57 -6.73 -21.48 9.18
CA LYS A 57 -7.89 -20.79 9.73
C LYS A 57 -7.46 -19.61 10.60
N PHE A 58 -8.19 -18.52 10.46
CA PHE A 58 -7.98 -17.28 11.20
C PHE A 58 -9.12 -17.08 12.21
N TYR A 59 -8.78 -16.60 13.40
CA TYR A 59 -9.73 -16.43 14.50
C TYR A 59 -9.60 -15.06 15.15
N ASP A 60 -10.71 -14.51 15.60
CA ASP A 60 -10.70 -13.32 16.46
C ASP A 60 -10.28 -13.65 17.89
N ALA A 61 -10.12 -12.63 18.72
CA ALA A 61 -9.68 -12.77 20.12
C ALA A 61 -10.59 -13.71 20.92
N ASP A 62 -11.90 -13.72 20.66
CA ASP A 62 -12.88 -14.61 21.30
C ASP A 62 -12.84 -16.05 20.80
N GLY A 63 -12.09 -16.35 19.73
CA GLY A 63 -12.01 -17.69 19.10
C GLY A 63 -13.00 -17.93 17.99
N THR A 64 -13.76 -16.93 17.55
CA THR A 64 -14.65 -17.03 16.39
C THR A 64 -13.83 -17.03 15.11
N GLU A 65 -14.06 -18.01 14.22
CA GLU A 65 -13.43 -18.03 12.88
C GLU A 65 -13.86 -16.79 12.08
N LYS A 66 -12.88 -16.08 11.49
CA LYS A 66 -13.13 -14.83 10.81
C LYS A 66 -12.18 -14.64 9.64
N ASN A 67 -12.64 -13.96 8.60
CA ASN A 67 -11.82 -13.58 7.46
C ASN A 67 -10.60 -12.76 7.87
N CYS A 68 -9.39 -13.10 7.40
CA CYS A 68 -8.15 -12.43 7.77
C CYS A 68 -8.18 -10.92 7.45
N LEU A 69 -8.61 -10.54 6.24
CA LEU A 69 -8.71 -9.11 5.88
C LEU A 69 -9.68 -8.34 6.80
N GLN A 70 -10.74 -9.00 7.29
CA GLN A 70 -11.65 -8.38 8.25
C GLN A 70 -10.97 -8.21 9.62
N LEU A 71 -10.20 -9.21 10.08
CA LEU A 71 -9.42 -9.11 11.31
C LEU A 71 -8.40 -7.97 11.27
N LEU A 72 -7.77 -7.77 10.12
CA LEU A 72 -6.85 -6.67 9.88
C LEU A 72 -7.57 -5.32 9.88
N LYS A 73 -8.70 -5.23 9.17
CA LYS A 73 -9.53 -4.02 9.12
C LYS A 73 -10.04 -3.61 10.51
N ASP A 74 -10.46 -4.57 11.33
CA ASP A 74 -10.92 -4.33 12.71
C ASP A 74 -9.79 -3.79 13.62
N ARG A 75 -8.53 -3.90 13.17
CA ARG A 75 -7.34 -3.33 13.83
C ARG A 75 -6.87 -2.01 13.21
N GLY A 76 -7.69 -1.42 12.34
CA GLY A 76 -7.40 -0.12 11.75
C GLY A 76 -6.59 -0.18 10.44
N ILE A 77 -6.29 -1.37 9.92
CA ILE A 77 -5.64 -1.52 8.60
C ILE A 77 -6.59 -1.02 7.51
N ASN A 78 -6.09 -0.12 6.67
CA ASN A 78 -6.83 0.50 5.57
C ASN A 78 -6.15 0.31 4.20
N THR A 79 -4.99 -0.35 4.16
CA THR A 79 -4.16 -0.50 2.97
C THR A 79 -3.62 -1.92 2.88
N ILE A 80 -3.68 -2.51 1.69
CA ILE A 80 -3.11 -3.83 1.39
C ILE A 80 -2.03 -3.68 0.33
N ARG A 81 -0.82 -4.19 0.62
CA ARG A 81 0.27 -4.35 -0.33
C ARG A 81 0.27 -5.79 -0.82
N LEU A 82 0.52 -5.98 -2.12
CA LEU A 82 0.57 -7.29 -2.77
C LEU A 82 1.75 -7.33 -3.73
N ARG A 83 2.64 -8.31 -3.55
CA ARG A 83 3.70 -8.57 -4.52
C ARG A 83 3.15 -9.30 -5.73
N VAL A 84 3.86 -9.18 -6.84
CA VAL A 84 3.60 -9.94 -8.06
C VAL A 84 4.91 -10.44 -8.65
N PHE A 85 4.92 -11.76 -8.96
CA PHE A 85 5.98 -12.43 -9.68
C PHE A 85 5.65 -12.54 -11.18
N VAL A 86 6.63 -12.87 -12.02
CA VAL A 86 6.41 -13.00 -13.47
C VAL A 86 5.82 -14.36 -13.83
N ASN A 87 6.55 -15.45 -13.56
CA ASN A 87 6.09 -16.84 -13.75
C ASN A 87 6.42 -17.66 -12.50
N PRO A 88 5.67 -17.45 -11.39
CA PRO A 88 5.98 -18.11 -10.14
C PRO A 88 5.76 -19.62 -10.20
N SER A 89 6.52 -20.36 -9.38
CA SER A 89 6.25 -21.77 -9.07
C SER A 89 5.00 -21.90 -8.18
N ASN A 90 4.64 -23.15 -7.85
CA ASN A 90 3.60 -23.44 -6.87
C ASN A 90 4.17 -23.70 -5.45
N ASP A 91 5.40 -23.25 -5.17
CA ASP A 91 6.00 -23.40 -3.85
C ASP A 91 5.24 -22.58 -2.82
N ARG A 92 5.00 -23.18 -1.67
CA ARG A 92 4.09 -22.60 -0.65
C ARG A 92 4.43 -21.19 -0.21
N THR A 93 5.71 -20.86 0.00
CA THR A 93 6.12 -19.55 0.50
C THR A 93 6.96 -18.74 -0.49
N SER A 94 7.56 -19.38 -1.50
CA SER A 94 8.45 -18.75 -2.48
C SER A 94 7.89 -18.72 -3.91
N GLY A 95 6.71 -19.29 -4.11
CA GLY A 95 5.94 -19.26 -5.35
C GLY A 95 4.66 -18.46 -5.22
N HIS A 96 3.67 -18.82 -6.04
CA HIS A 96 2.37 -18.12 -6.11
C HIS A 96 2.53 -16.64 -6.45
N CYS A 97 1.62 -15.77 -6.02
CA CYS A 97 1.66 -14.32 -6.34
C CYS A 97 1.74 -14.06 -7.86
N SER A 98 1.10 -14.90 -8.66
CA SER A 98 0.91 -14.66 -10.08
C SER A 98 0.01 -13.43 -10.31
N LYS A 99 0.03 -12.89 -11.52
CA LYS A 99 -0.88 -11.81 -11.94
C LYS A 99 -2.34 -12.10 -11.52
N ASN A 100 -2.83 -13.31 -11.77
CA ASN A 100 -4.23 -13.66 -11.50
C ASN A 100 -4.53 -13.72 -9.99
N GLU A 101 -3.65 -14.29 -9.18
CA GLU A 101 -3.78 -14.33 -7.72
C GLU A 101 -3.71 -12.92 -7.12
N THR A 102 -2.79 -12.08 -7.59
CA THR A 102 -2.66 -10.69 -7.16
C THR A 102 -3.92 -9.89 -7.51
N VAL A 103 -4.46 -10.02 -8.72
CA VAL A 103 -5.71 -9.35 -9.13
C VAL A 103 -6.89 -9.79 -8.27
N ALA A 104 -7.02 -11.09 -8.01
CA ALA A 104 -8.11 -11.62 -7.18
C ALA A 104 -8.04 -11.08 -5.74
N MET A 105 -6.86 -11.06 -5.13
CA MET A 105 -6.67 -10.55 -3.77
C MET A 105 -6.87 -9.02 -3.71
N ALA A 106 -6.36 -8.28 -4.70
CA ALA A 106 -6.56 -6.85 -4.79
C ALA A 106 -8.06 -6.47 -4.91
N LEU A 107 -8.82 -7.21 -5.72
CA LEU A 107 -10.26 -7.01 -5.84
C LEU A 107 -10.98 -7.32 -4.52
N ARG A 108 -10.58 -8.40 -3.83
CA ARG A 108 -11.13 -8.77 -2.52
C ARG A 108 -10.89 -7.67 -1.49
N ALA A 109 -9.67 -7.16 -1.39
CA ALA A 109 -9.32 -6.07 -0.47
C ALA A 109 -10.06 -4.76 -0.81
N LYS A 110 -10.10 -4.39 -2.09
CA LYS A 110 -10.86 -3.22 -2.57
C LYS A 110 -12.35 -3.29 -2.20
N ASN A 111 -12.98 -4.46 -2.36
CA ASN A 111 -14.40 -4.65 -2.02
C ASN A 111 -14.67 -4.50 -0.52
N MET A 112 -13.64 -4.57 0.31
CA MET A 112 -13.70 -4.25 1.74
C MET A 112 -13.37 -2.76 2.02
N GLY A 113 -13.16 -1.94 0.99
CA GLY A 113 -12.85 -0.51 1.11
C GLY A 113 -11.39 -0.23 1.47
N MET A 114 -10.48 -1.17 1.21
CA MET A 114 -9.05 -0.98 1.46
C MET A 114 -8.35 -0.39 0.24
N ARG A 115 -7.32 0.42 0.49
CA ARG A 115 -6.41 0.98 -0.52
C ARG A 115 -5.43 -0.10 -0.97
N ILE A 116 -4.93 0.00 -2.20
CA ILE A 116 -4.08 -1.04 -2.79
C ILE A 116 -2.73 -0.48 -3.19
N MET A 117 -1.68 -1.23 -2.85
CA MET A 117 -0.33 -1.08 -3.36
C MET A 117 0.10 -2.36 -4.05
N ILE A 118 0.71 -2.27 -5.24
CA ILE A 118 1.26 -3.41 -5.97
C ILE A 118 2.78 -3.31 -5.97
N ASP A 119 3.43 -4.43 -5.66
CA ASP A 119 4.88 -4.56 -5.59
C ASP A 119 5.40 -5.51 -6.67
N PHE A 120 6.11 -4.97 -7.65
CA PHE A 120 6.70 -5.75 -8.74
C PHE A 120 8.09 -6.24 -8.38
N HIS A 121 8.26 -7.55 -8.21
CA HIS A 121 9.56 -8.16 -7.98
C HIS A 121 10.39 -8.35 -9.28
N TYR A 122 9.75 -8.41 -10.45
CA TYR A 122 10.39 -8.71 -11.74
C TYR A 122 11.27 -9.96 -11.71
N SER A 123 10.81 -10.97 -11.01
CA SER A 123 11.43 -12.28 -10.84
C SER A 123 10.33 -13.35 -10.81
N ASP A 124 10.69 -14.62 -10.94
CA ASP A 124 9.76 -15.73 -10.75
C ASP A 124 9.62 -16.13 -9.26
N THR A 125 10.42 -15.52 -8.40
CA THR A 125 10.43 -15.72 -6.95
C THR A 125 10.90 -14.44 -6.24
N TRP A 126 11.36 -14.55 -4.99
CA TRP A 126 11.86 -13.44 -4.20
C TRP A 126 12.87 -12.57 -4.93
N ALA A 127 12.69 -11.27 -4.89
CA ALA A 127 13.69 -10.26 -5.15
C ALA A 127 13.96 -9.50 -3.85
N ASP A 128 15.23 -9.45 -3.42
CA ASP A 128 15.71 -8.80 -2.22
C ASP A 128 17.13 -8.24 -2.44
N PRO A 129 17.78 -7.58 -1.47
CA PRO A 129 19.10 -6.97 -1.68
C PRO A 129 20.20 -7.95 -2.14
N GLY A 130 20.03 -9.26 -1.87
CA GLY A 130 20.93 -10.33 -2.27
C GLY A 130 20.50 -11.14 -3.49
N HIS A 131 19.25 -11.00 -3.92
CA HIS A 131 18.65 -11.83 -4.96
C HIS A 131 17.82 -10.96 -5.93
N GLN A 132 18.37 -10.67 -7.10
CA GLN A 132 17.73 -9.89 -8.16
C GLN A 132 17.78 -10.62 -9.51
N THR A 133 17.46 -11.91 -9.47
CA THR A 133 17.54 -12.81 -10.62
C THR A 133 16.43 -12.50 -11.63
N LYS A 134 16.79 -12.44 -12.90
CA LYS A 134 15.82 -12.32 -13.99
C LYS A 134 14.85 -13.51 -14.00
N PRO A 135 13.57 -13.32 -14.39
CA PRO A 135 12.68 -14.42 -14.70
C PRO A 135 13.32 -15.37 -15.71
N ALA A 136 13.07 -16.67 -15.61
CA ALA A 136 13.62 -17.67 -16.52
C ALA A 136 13.30 -17.35 -18.00
N ALA A 137 12.11 -16.83 -18.26
CA ALA A 137 11.68 -16.41 -19.60
C ALA A 137 12.52 -15.24 -20.16
N TRP A 138 13.14 -14.42 -19.30
CA TRP A 138 13.94 -13.25 -19.68
C TRP A 138 15.46 -13.49 -19.58
N ALA A 139 15.89 -14.68 -19.14
CA ALA A 139 17.28 -14.98 -18.81
C ALA A 139 18.26 -14.64 -19.94
N ASN A 140 17.86 -14.90 -21.20
CA ASN A 140 18.68 -14.70 -22.40
C ASN A 140 18.32 -13.42 -23.17
N HIS A 141 17.44 -12.57 -22.63
CA HIS A 141 17.04 -11.34 -23.31
C HIS A 141 18.17 -10.30 -23.27
N THR A 142 18.30 -9.55 -24.36
CA THR A 142 19.19 -8.38 -24.39
C THR A 142 18.67 -7.29 -23.49
N PHE A 143 19.52 -6.35 -23.12
CA PHE A 143 19.09 -5.19 -22.33
C PHE A 143 17.91 -4.43 -22.98
N THR A 144 17.95 -4.24 -24.29
CA THR A 144 16.85 -3.60 -25.02
C THR A 144 15.53 -4.38 -24.89
N THR A 145 15.60 -5.69 -24.94
CA THR A 145 14.42 -6.56 -24.74
C THR A 145 13.92 -6.48 -23.31
N LEU A 146 14.81 -6.45 -22.30
CA LEU A 146 14.44 -6.31 -20.89
C LEU A 146 13.68 -5.00 -20.61
N LEU A 147 14.03 -3.91 -21.29
CA LEU A 147 13.25 -2.66 -21.19
C LEU A 147 11.79 -2.86 -21.63
N THR A 148 11.59 -3.63 -22.69
CA THR A 148 10.27 -3.98 -23.19
C THR A 148 9.53 -4.92 -22.24
N ASP A 149 10.23 -5.90 -21.68
CA ASP A 149 9.67 -6.88 -20.74
C ASP A 149 9.16 -6.19 -19.48
N VAL A 150 9.96 -5.31 -18.87
CA VAL A 150 9.53 -4.53 -17.69
C VAL A 150 8.31 -3.70 -18.00
N TYR A 151 8.30 -2.99 -19.13
CA TYR A 151 7.14 -2.20 -19.54
C TYR A 151 5.90 -3.08 -19.71
N ASN A 152 6.01 -4.15 -20.50
CA ASN A 152 4.88 -5.00 -20.85
C ASN A 152 4.31 -5.74 -19.63
N HIS A 153 5.17 -6.32 -18.77
CA HIS A 153 4.70 -7.00 -17.56
C HIS A 153 3.97 -6.04 -16.62
N THR A 154 4.54 -4.85 -16.38
CA THR A 154 3.89 -3.82 -15.56
C THR A 154 2.55 -3.39 -16.16
N PHE A 155 2.52 -3.10 -17.44
CA PHE A 155 1.31 -2.67 -18.16
C PHE A 155 0.23 -3.76 -18.16
N GLU A 156 0.61 -5.01 -18.37
CA GLU A 156 -0.31 -6.16 -18.39
C GLU A 156 -0.97 -6.40 -17.02
N VAL A 157 -0.17 -6.42 -15.93
CA VAL A 157 -0.70 -6.60 -14.58
C VAL A 157 -1.64 -5.47 -14.21
N LEU A 158 -1.24 -4.22 -14.44
CA LEU A 158 -2.06 -3.06 -14.12
C LEU A 158 -3.31 -2.95 -14.99
N THR A 159 -3.25 -3.39 -16.27
CA THR A 159 -4.43 -3.50 -17.14
C THR A 159 -5.42 -4.54 -16.59
N ALA A 160 -4.93 -5.68 -16.13
CA ALA A 160 -5.77 -6.73 -15.53
C ALA A 160 -6.45 -6.22 -14.25
N LEU A 161 -5.73 -5.51 -13.38
CA LEU A 161 -6.30 -4.85 -12.20
C LEU A 161 -7.37 -3.83 -12.58
N LYS A 162 -7.08 -2.94 -13.53
CA LYS A 162 -8.02 -1.92 -14.01
C LYS A 162 -9.29 -2.56 -14.60
N THR A 163 -9.14 -3.63 -15.36
CA THR A 163 -10.26 -4.40 -15.94
C THR A 163 -11.12 -5.04 -14.85
N ALA A 164 -10.50 -5.50 -13.75
CA ALA A 164 -11.20 -5.98 -12.55
C ALA A 164 -11.80 -4.84 -11.71
N GLY A 165 -11.65 -3.59 -12.15
CA GLY A 165 -12.14 -2.40 -11.44
C GLY A 165 -11.24 -1.94 -10.29
N VAL A 166 -9.98 -2.37 -10.21
CA VAL A 166 -9.01 -1.96 -9.20
C VAL A 166 -8.00 -0.99 -9.81
N ILE A 167 -7.92 0.23 -9.29
CA ILE A 167 -6.81 1.15 -9.55
C ILE A 167 -5.99 1.22 -8.28
N PRO A 168 -4.73 0.72 -8.26
CA PRO A 168 -3.88 0.85 -7.09
C PRO A 168 -3.52 2.32 -6.85
N GLU A 169 -3.34 2.70 -5.60
CA GLU A 169 -2.87 4.04 -5.26
C GLU A 169 -1.35 4.16 -5.44
N TRP A 170 -0.64 3.07 -5.16
CA TRP A 170 0.80 2.99 -5.31
C TRP A 170 1.21 1.76 -6.12
N VAL A 171 2.28 1.92 -6.88
CA VAL A 171 2.95 0.84 -7.60
C VAL A 171 4.45 0.92 -7.31
N GLN A 172 5.00 -0.12 -6.73
CA GLN A 172 6.41 -0.26 -6.44
C GLN A 172 7.09 -0.96 -7.62
N ILE A 173 8.13 -0.33 -8.14
CA ILE A 173 8.92 -0.83 -9.28
C ILE A 173 10.24 -1.41 -8.76
N GLY A 174 10.30 -2.73 -8.67
CA GLY A 174 11.37 -3.47 -8.02
C GLY A 174 11.24 -3.51 -6.50
N ASN A 175 11.68 -4.61 -5.88
CA ASN A 175 11.65 -4.81 -4.44
C ASN A 175 13.06 -4.78 -3.87
N GLU A 176 13.29 -3.94 -2.86
CA GLU A 176 14.57 -3.78 -2.15
C GLU A 176 15.78 -3.76 -3.10
N ILE A 177 15.87 -2.74 -3.94
CA ILE A 177 16.82 -2.64 -5.06
C ILE A 177 18.09 -1.80 -4.80
N PRO A 178 18.70 -1.77 -3.60
CA PRO A 178 19.95 -1.00 -3.39
C PRO A 178 21.10 -1.53 -4.25
N SER A 179 21.05 -2.82 -4.60
CA SER A 179 22.00 -3.51 -5.47
C SER A 179 21.54 -3.59 -6.94
N GLY A 180 20.42 -2.92 -7.26
CA GLY A 180 19.79 -2.96 -8.60
C GLY A 180 18.70 -4.02 -8.72
N MET A 181 18.26 -4.31 -9.93
CA MET A 181 17.27 -5.33 -10.27
C MET A 181 17.66 -6.05 -11.60
N LEU A 182 17.10 -7.23 -11.86
CA LEU A 182 17.31 -7.94 -13.14
C LEU A 182 18.81 -8.10 -13.50
N TRP A 183 19.58 -8.68 -12.59
CA TRP A 183 21.02 -8.84 -12.77
C TRP A 183 21.38 -9.73 -13.96
N PRO A 184 22.54 -9.43 -14.62
CA PRO A 184 23.52 -8.37 -14.32
C PRO A 184 23.18 -7.00 -14.91
N GLU A 185 22.23 -6.88 -15.85
CA GLU A 185 22.02 -5.68 -16.66
C GLU A 185 21.59 -4.47 -15.82
N GLY A 186 20.66 -4.66 -14.88
CA GLY A 186 20.17 -3.62 -13.97
C GLY A 186 20.91 -3.56 -12.64
N SER A 187 22.15 -4.07 -12.54
CA SER A 187 22.96 -3.95 -11.34
C SER A 187 23.30 -2.49 -11.03
N TYR A 188 23.47 -2.18 -9.74
CA TYR A 188 23.90 -0.84 -9.28
C TYR A 188 25.24 -0.38 -9.87
N THR A 189 26.11 -1.33 -10.27
CA THR A 189 27.36 -1.02 -10.97
C THR A 189 27.14 -0.47 -12.38
N ASN A 190 25.92 -0.60 -12.91
CA ASN A 190 25.49 -0.09 -14.20
C ASN A 190 24.22 0.77 -14.01
N PHE A 191 24.33 1.79 -13.16
CA PHE A 191 23.16 2.56 -12.70
C PHE A 191 22.37 3.22 -13.84
N GLY A 192 23.05 3.55 -14.97
CA GLY A 192 22.37 4.08 -16.16
C GLY A 192 21.38 3.08 -16.78
N GLN A 193 21.69 1.77 -16.76
CA GLN A 193 20.77 0.72 -17.21
C GLN A 193 19.66 0.48 -16.18
N LEU A 194 19.98 0.45 -14.88
CA LEU A 194 19.00 0.38 -13.81
C LEU A 194 17.96 1.51 -13.94
N ALA A 195 18.43 2.73 -14.16
CA ALA A 195 17.55 3.91 -14.33
C ALA A 195 16.58 3.74 -15.51
N GLN A 196 17.05 3.18 -16.63
CA GLN A 196 16.19 2.94 -17.79
C GLN A 196 15.12 1.88 -17.49
N LEU A 197 15.47 0.79 -16.79
CA LEU A 197 14.52 -0.24 -16.37
C LEU A 197 13.44 0.35 -15.44
N LEU A 198 13.84 1.11 -14.41
CA LEU A 198 12.91 1.78 -13.50
C LEU A 198 11.98 2.74 -14.24
N ASN A 199 12.53 3.51 -15.20
CA ASN A 199 11.74 4.42 -16.01
C ASN A 199 10.72 3.69 -16.90
N LYS A 200 11.00 2.46 -17.35
CA LYS A 200 10.02 1.65 -18.10
C LYS A 200 8.85 1.21 -17.24
N GLY A 201 9.10 0.81 -16.00
CA GLY A 201 8.03 0.53 -15.02
C GLY A 201 7.20 1.79 -14.71
N TYR A 202 7.87 2.94 -14.53
CA TYR A 202 7.19 4.23 -14.34
C TYR A 202 6.30 4.59 -15.54
N GLU A 203 6.83 4.51 -16.76
CA GLU A 203 6.09 4.82 -17.99
C GLU A 203 4.86 3.93 -18.15
N ALA A 204 5.00 2.62 -17.94
CA ALA A 204 3.89 1.67 -17.98
C ALA A 204 2.81 1.99 -16.94
N THR A 205 3.21 2.32 -15.72
CA THR A 205 2.29 2.70 -14.64
C THR A 205 1.49 3.95 -15.01
N LYS A 206 2.18 5.00 -15.45
CA LYS A 206 1.54 6.28 -15.82
C LYS A 206 0.67 6.17 -17.07
N ALA A 207 0.93 5.20 -17.94
CA ALA A 207 0.09 4.91 -19.11
C ALA A 207 -1.26 4.27 -18.71
N ILE A 208 -1.34 3.57 -17.58
CA ILE A 208 -2.59 3.02 -17.05
C ILE A 208 -3.44 4.09 -16.38
N ASP A 209 -2.82 4.86 -15.47
CA ASP A 209 -3.44 5.99 -14.80
C ASP A 209 -2.35 6.93 -14.24
N SER A 210 -2.41 8.20 -14.62
CA SER A 210 -1.41 9.20 -14.21
C SER A 210 -1.43 9.53 -12.72
N SER A 211 -2.53 9.22 -12.02
CA SER A 211 -2.68 9.46 -10.58
C SER A 211 -1.95 8.44 -9.71
N ILE A 212 -1.64 7.24 -10.24
CA ILE A 212 -0.91 6.20 -9.50
C ILE A 212 0.48 6.72 -9.14
N LYS A 213 0.81 6.66 -7.85
CA LYS A 213 2.15 7.04 -7.37
C LYS A 213 3.13 5.88 -7.52
N VAL A 214 4.27 6.15 -8.13
CA VAL A 214 5.33 5.16 -8.32
C VAL A 214 6.33 5.23 -7.17
N VAL A 215 6.58 4.08 -6.55
CA VAL A 215 7.48 3.90 -5.42
C VAL A 215 8.78 3.24 -5.90
N VAL A 216 9.92 3.79 -5.48
CA VAL A 216 11.23 3.12 -5.55
C VAL A 216 11.63 2.74 -4.14
N HIS A 217 11.94 1.46 -3.92
CA HIS A 217 12.09 0.85 -2.61
C HIS A 217 13.51 0.30 -2.39
N ILE A 218 14.14 0.71 -1.30
CA ILE A 218 15.40 0.11 -0.82
C ILE A 218 15.33 -0.25 0.66
N ASP A 219 16.18 -1.20 1.05
CA ASP A 219 16.30 -1.73 2.41
C ASP A 219 16.99 -0.77 3.40
N LYS A 220 17.03 -1.16 4.69
CA LYS A 220 17.76 -0.46 5.77
C LYS A 220 17.39 1.02 5.91
N GLY A 221 16.11 1.30 6.13
CA GLY A 221 15.56 2.66 6.25
C GLY A 221 16.23 3.56 7.29
N ASN A 222 17.01 3.01 8.22
CA ASN A 222 17.83 3.73 9.18
C ASN A 222 19.27 4.06 8.69
N ASP A 223 19.66 3.64 7.46
CA ASP A 223 20.98 3.92 6.86
C ASP A 223 20.89 5.09 5.88
N ASN A 224 20.95 6.32 6.38
CA ASN A 224 20.88 7.53 5.57
C ASN A 224 21.98 7.61 4.50
N ALA A 225 23.19 7.10 4.77
CA ALA A 225 24.27 7.14 3.79
C ALA A 225 23.95 6.28 2.56
N ARG A 226 23.37 5.09 2.79
CA ARG A 226 22.88 4.19 1.73
C ARG A 226 21.80 4.85 0.89
N PHE A 227 20.83 5.52 1.53
CA PHE A 227 19.74 6.23 0.87
C PHE A 227 20.26 7.40 0.03
N ARG A 228 21.14 8.23 0.57
CA ARG A 228 21.76 9.32 -0.18
C ARG A 228 22.52 8.82 -1.39
N TRP A 229 23.33 7.77 -1.21
CA TRP A 229 24.07 7.18 -2.32
C TRP A 229 23.15 6.73 -3.44
N PHE A 230 22.11 5.97 -3.11
CA PHE A 230 21.18 5.44 -4.12
C PHE A 230 20.40 6.54 -4.82
N PHE A 231 19.77 7.45 -4.07
CA PHE A 231 18.90 8.48 -4.65
C PHE A 231 19.68 9.64 -5.29
N ASP A 232 20.92 9.89 -4.93
CA ASP A 232 21.80 10.80 -5.68
C ASP A 232 22.16 10.20 -7.06
N ASN A 233 22.45 8.89 -7.14
CA ASN A 233 22.63 8.21 -8.41
C ASN A 233 21.32 8.18 -9.22
N ALA A 234 20.19 7.95 -8.58
CA ALA A 234 18.88 7.98 -9.23
C ALA A 234 18.59 9.36 -9.84
N ARG A 235 18.87 10.44 -9.12
CA ARG A 235 18.75 11.82 -9.61
C ARG A 235 19.70 12.09 -10.78
N THR A 236 20.96 11.70 -10.67
CA THR A 236 21.97 11.88 -11.73
C THR A 236 21.59 11.16 -13.03
N ASN A 237 20.95 10.00 -12.92
CA ASN A 237 20.51 9.19 -14.06
C ASN A 237 19.04 9.43 -14.46
N ASN A 238 18.39 10.47 -13.93
CA ASN A 238 17.02 10.87 -14.25
C ASN A 238 15.98 9.76 -14.02
N VAL A 239 16.08 9.02 -12.93
CA VAL A 239 15.05 8.07 -12.50
C VAL A 239 13.78 8.81 -12.13
N LYS A 240 12.66 8.38 -12.70
CA LYS A 240 11.33 8.94 -12.43
C LYS A 240 10.66 8.12 -11.32
N TYR A 241 10.23 8.78 -10.26
CA TYR A 241 9.47 8.21 -9.15
C TYR A 241 8.73 9.31 -8.38
N ASP A 242 7.72 8.92 -7.61
CA ASP A 242 6.91 9.83 -6.81
C ASP A 242 7.23 9.69 -5.31
N VAL A 243 7.49 8.46 -4.84
CA VAL A 243 7.65 8.09 -3.43
C VAL A 243 8.95 7.31 -3.23
N ILE A 244 9.64 7.60 -2.12
CA ILE A 244 10.76 6.80 -1.62
C ILE A 244 10.21 5.77 -0.63
N GLY A 245 10.30 4.49 -0.97
CA GLY A 245 9.96 3.37 -0.12
C GLY A 245 11.14 2.88 0.72
N LEU A 246 10.88 2.52 1.96
CA LEU A 246 11.89 2.05 2.91
C LEU A 246 11.45 0.77 3.59
N SER A 247 12.38 -0.22 3.75
CA SER A 247 12.22 -1.28 4.76
C SER A 247 12.84 -0.85 6.08
N TYR A 248 12.19 -1.20 7.19
CA TYR A 248 12.73 -0.97 8.53
C TYR A 248 12.62 -2.22 9.39
N TYR A 249 13.76 -2.91 9.53
CA TYR A 249 13.89 -4.17 10.27
C TYR A 249 15.09 -4.14 11.24
N PRO A 250 14.93 -3.58 12.45
CA PRO A 250 15.99 -3.65 13.47
C PRO A 250 16.47 -5.07 13.77
N TYR A 251 15.57 -6.05 13.65
CA TYR A 251 15.88 -7.48 13.85
C TYR A 251 17.04 -7.96 12.98
N TRP A 252 17.04 -7.65 11.68
CA TRP A 252 18.06 -8.16 10.75
C TRP A 252 19.44 -7.54 10.93
N ILE A 253 19.53 -6.44 11.68
CA ILE A 253 20.81 -5.83 12.08
C ILE A 253 21.16 -6.11 13.54
N ASN A 254 20.49 -7.08 14.18
CA ASN A 254 20.67 -7.47 15.57
C ASN A 254 20.58 -6.28 16.55
N SER A 255 19.62 -5.39 16.32
CA SER A 255 19.42 -4.18 17.12
C SER A 255 17.99 -4.12 17.66
N ASP A 256 17.82 -3.46 18.80
CA ASP A 256 16.49 -3.03 19.24
C ASP A 256 16.08 -1.75 18.49
N TYR A 257 14.76 -1.58 18.29
CA TYR A 257 14.24 -0.41 17.58
C TYR A 257 14.60 0.91 18.29
N THR A 258 14.73 0.92 19.62
CA THR A 258 15.08 2.13 20.40
C THR A 258 16.45 2.69 20.05
N ALA A 259 17.36 1.85 19.56
CA ALA A 259 18.69 2.26 19.12
C ALA A 259 18.71 2.84 17.69
N THR A 260 17.66 2.59 16.88
CA THR A 260 17.70 2.89 15.44
C THR A 260 16.53 3.77 14.98
N ILE A 261 15.51 3.98 15.80
CA ILE A 261 14.31 4.75 15.40
C ILE A 261 14.62 6.23 15.10
N SER A 262 15.57 6.83 15.82
CA SER A 262 16.01 8.21 15.53
C SER A 262 16.72 8.31 14.19
N ASP A 263 17.48 7.29 13.80
CA ASP A 263 18.14 7.24 12.49
C ASP A 263 17.11 7.09 11.36
N LEU A 264 16.08 6.27 11.57
CA LEU A 264 14.95 6.19 10.64
C LEU A 264 14.27 7.56 10.47
N GLN A 265 13.94 8.26 11.58
CA GLN A 265 13.32 9.58 11.53
C GLN A 265 14.19 10.60 10.79
N ASN A 266 15.49 10.59 11.07
CA ASN A 266 16.44 11.47 10.42
C ASN A 266 16.54 11.19 8.92
N ASN A 267 16.56 9.92 8.54
CA ASN A 267 16.59 9.52 7.13
C ASN A 267 15.30 9.92 6.39
N LEU A 268 14.13 9.67 6.96
CA LEU A 268 12.84 10.10 6.39
C LEU A 268 12.82 11.61 6.12
N ASN A 269 13.24 12.42 7.10
CA ASN A 269 13.29 13.87 6.99
C ASN A 269 14.30 14.34 5.92
N ASP A 270 15.48 13.71 5.88
CA ASP A 270 16.51 14.03 4.90
C ASP A 270 16.07 13.71 3.47
N MET A 271 15.41 12.55 3.25
CA MET A 271 14.89 12.17 1.94
C MET A 271 13.87 13.19 1.42
N VAL A 272 12.97 13.63 2.27
CA VAL A 272 11.99 14.67 1.92
C VAL A 272 12.68 16.00 1.62
N SER A 273 13.61 16.42 2.47
CA SER A 273 14.33 17.70 2.31
C SER A 273 15.19 17.70 1.05
N ARG A 274 15.93 16.61 0.81
CA ARG A 274 16.94 16.52 -0.26
C ARG A 274 16.34 16.29 -1.65
N TYR A 275 15.28 15.48 -1.74
CA TYR A 275 14.72 15.08 -3.03
C TYR A 275 13.31 15.64 -3.29
N GLY A 276 12.68 16.27 -2.30
CA GLY A 276 11.35 16.84 -2.43
C GLY A 276 10.24 15.81 -2.61
N LYS A 277 10.54 14.51 -2.39
CA LYS A 277 9.61 13.39 -2.60
C LYS A 277 8.84 13.06 -1.33
N GLU A 278 7.74 12.32 -1.48
CA GLU A 278 7.05 11.67 -0.38
C GLU A 278 7.83 10.43 0.06
N VAL A 279 7.63 9.99 1.30
CA VAL A 279 8.30 8.82 1.88
C VAL A 279 7.27 7.87 2.51
N MET A 280 7.55 6.58 2.50
CA MET A 280 6.70 5.55 3.06
C MET A 280 7.53 4.38 3.58
N VAL A 281 7.28 3.93 4.81
CA VAL A 281 7.83 2.64 5.26
C VAL A 281 6.95 1.55 4.65
N VAL A 282 7.45 0.94 3.58
CA VAL A 282 6.69 -0.05 2.79
C VAL A 282 6.89 -1.48 3.30
N GLU A 283 7.86 -1.69 4.20
CA GLU A 283 8.04 -2.92 4.94
C GLU A 283 8.54 -2.66 6.35
N VAL A 284 7.92 -3.31 7.33
CA VAL A 284 8.36 -3.39 8.71
C VAL A 284 7.92 -4.72 9.30
N GLY A 285 8.67 -5.24 10.25
CA GLY A 285 8.31 -6.45 10.97
C GLY A 285 9.13 -6.59 12.26
N GLY A 286 8.54 -7.19 13.29
CA GLY A 286 9.17 -7.44 14.58
C GLY A 286 8.99 -8.89 15.03
N ASP A 287 9.83 -9.37 15.93
CA ASP A 287 9.83 -10.74 16.42
C ASP A 287 8.47 -11.13 17.03
N PHE A 288 7.84 -12.19 16.50
CA PHE A 288 6.52 -12.65 16.92
C PHE A 288 6.49 -13.07 18.40
N THR A 289 7.64 -13.46 18.96
CA THR A 289 7.76 -13.83 20.39
C THR A 289 7.77 -12.63 21.32
N LEU A 290 8.00 -11.43 20.80
CA LEU A 290 8.14 -10.16 21.52
C LEU A 290 7.02 -9.18 21.17
N ALA A 291 5.75 -9.61 21.30
CA ALA A 291 4.58 -8.85 20.85
C ALA A 291 4.53 -7.40 21.36
N GLN A 292 4.90 -7.15 22.63
CA GLN A 292 4.91 -5.79 23.20
C GLN A 292 6.05 -4.93 22.60
N ASN A 293 7.23 -5.51 22.37
CA ASN A 293 8.33 -4.79 21.71
C ASN A 293 7.94 -4.44 20.25
N THR A 294 7.33 -5.39 19.54
CA THR A 294 6.83 -5.18 18.17
C THR A 294 5.75 -4.11 18.13
N TYR A 295 4.81 -4.09 19.09
CA TYR A 295 3.83 -3.00 19.23
C TYR A 295 4.52 -1.64 19.40
N ASN A 296 5.48 -1.54 20.31
CA ASN A 296 6.18 -0.30 20.59
C ASN A 296 7.00 0.17 19.38
N MET A 297 7.67 -0.74 18.68
CA MET A 297 8.38 -0.47 17.44
C MET A 297 7.44 0.07 16.35
N LEU A 298 6.28 -0.56 16.15
CA LEU A 298 5.28 -0.11 15.19
C LEU A 298 4.74 1.28 15.55
N ALA A 299 4.38 1.51 16.80
CA ALA A 299 3.91 2.82 17.25
C ALA A 299 4.97 3.91 17.04
N ALA A 300 6.24 3.61 17.35
CA ALA A 300 7.35 4.52 17.10
C ALA A 300 7.57 4.78 15.60
N THR A 301 7.48 3.74 14.75
CA THR A 301 7.61 3.87 13.30
C THR A 301 6.47 4.69 12.70
N ILE A 302 5.22 4.44 13.11
CA ILE A 302 4.05 5.22 12.70
C ILE A 302 4.23 6.70 13.07
N ASN A 303 4.67 6.97 14.30
CA ASN A 303 4.95 8.34 14.74
C ASN A 303 6.09 8.99 13.94
N ALA A 304 7.17 8.25 13.66
CA ALA A 304 8.27 8.74 12.84
C ALA A 304 7.80 9.17 11.45
N VAL A 305 6.95 8.38 10.81
CA VAL A 305 6.40 8.71 9.48
C VAL A 305 5.38 9.86 9.56
N LYS A 306 4.49 9.87 10.55
CA LYS A 306 3.51 10.96 10.75
C LYS A 306 4.18 12.32 11.01
N ASN A 307 5.35 12.31 11.66
CA ASN A 307 6.13 13.52 11.98
C ASN A 307 7.00 14.02 10.81
N VAL A 308 6.97 13.39 9.65
CA VAL A 308 7.68 13.87 8.46
C VAL A 308 7.09 15.22 8.03
N PRO A 309 7.95 16.25 7.77
CA PRO A 309 7.48 17.60 7.42
C PRO A 309 6.57 17.61 6.18
N ASN A 310 5.68 18.61 6.14
CA ASN A 310 4.79 18.89 5.02
C ASN A 310 3.84 17.74 4.65
N HIS A 311 3.49 16.88 5.61
CA HIS A 311 2.62 15.71 5.41
C HIS A 311 3.13 14.75 4.33
N LYS A 312 4.47 14.69 4.13
CA LYS A 312 5.08 13.83 3.12
C LYS A 312 5.34 12.39 3.60
N GLY A 313 5.07 12.08 4.84
CA GLY A 313 5.06 10.70 5.36
C GLY A 313 3.72 10.04 5.07
N LEU A 314 3.69 9.08 4.13
CA LEU A 314 2.44 8.54 3.60
C LEU A 314 1.86 7.39 4.44
N GLY A 315 2.69 6.60 5.09
CA GLY A 315 2.21 5.44 5.82
C GLY A 315 3.27 4.42 6.20
N VAL A 316 2.79 3.36 6.85
CA VAL A 316 3.58 2.20 7.30
C VAL A 316 2.86 0.93 6.90
N ILE A 317 3.58 -0.02 6.28
CA ILE A 317 3.07 -1.33 5.87
C ILE A 317 3.84 -2.42 6.61
N TYR A 318 3.12 -3.26 7.36
CA TYR A 318 3.68 -4.46 7.97
C TYR A 318 3.78 -5.58 6.94
N TRP A 319 4.94 -6.25 6.84
CA TRP A 319 5.13 -7.31 5.88
C TRP A 319 4.68 -8.66 6.43
N GLU A 320 3.72 -9.31 5.75
CA GLU A 320 3.18 -10.65 6.04
C GLU A 320 2.86 -10.89 7.52
N PRO A 321 2.05 -10.03 8.17
CA PRO A 321 1.74 -10.23 9.58
C PRO A 321 0.99 -11.53 9.86
N GLU A 322 0.19 -12.01 8.91
CA GLU A 322 -0.61 -13.23 9.01
C GLU A 322 0.20 -14.50 8.80
N GLY A 323 1.43 -14.39 8.27
CA GLY A 323 2.32 -15.49 7.97
C GLY A 323 2.82 -16.23 9.23
N GLU A 324 1.91 -16.89 9.95
CA GLU A 324 2.21 -17.61 11.20
C GLU A 324 3.41 -18.55 11.05
N LYS A 325 4.28 -18.57 12.07
CA LYS A 325 5.60 -19.22 12.04
C LYS A 325 5.59 -20.68 11.60
N SER A 326 4.63 -21.47 12.03
CA SER A 326 4.58 -22.89 11.67
C SER A 326 4.17 -23.13 10.22
N TRP A 327 3.42 -22.19 9.64
CA TRP A 327 3.02 -22.23 8.25
C TRP A 327 4.10 -21.67 7.32
N SER A 328 4.63 -20.50 7.61
CA SER A 328 5.52 -19.74 6.72
C SER A 328 7.01 -19.93 7.00
N GLY A 329 7.39 -20.28 8.24
CA GLY A 329 8.76 -20.20 8.71
C GLY A 329 9.23 -18.80 9.10
N TYR A 330 8.43 -17.76 8.87
CA TYR A 330 8.80 -16.36 9.04
C TYR A 330 8.78 -15.92 10.51
N GLN A 331 9.89 -15.37 10.98
CA GLN A 331 10.07 -14.97 12.39
C GLN A 331 9.35 -13.65 12.72
N LEU A 332 9.18 -12.77 11.76
CA LEU A 332 8.70 -11.40 12.02
C LEU A 332 7.21 -11.23 11.71
N ASN A 333 6.42 -12.29 11.87
CA ASN A 333 4.97 -12.24 11.73
C ASN A 333 4.28 -11.68 12.99
N CYS A 334 2.96 -11.45 12.90
CA CYS A 334 2.12 -11.01 14.02
C CYS A 334 0.95 -11.96 14.28
N TRP A 335 1.13 -13.26 14.03
CA TRP A 335 0.08 -14.27 14.23
C TRP A 335 0.55 -15.36 15.20
N GLN A 336 -0.35 -15.76 16.08
CA GLN A 336 -0.10 -16.82 17.05
C GLN A 336 -0.44 -18.19 16.47
N SER A 337 0.13 -19.26 17.01
CA SER A 337 -0.09 -20.65 16.59
C SER A 337 -1.55 -21.12 16.72
N ASN A 338 -2.38 -20.41 17.46
CA ASN A 338 -3.81 -20.65 17.60
C ASN A 338 -4.66 -19.93 16.52
N GLY A 339 -4.04 -19.35 15.50
CA GLY A 339 -4.70 -18.65 14.41
C GLY A 339 -5.19 -17.23 14.75
N LYS A 340 -4.81 -16.69 15.91
CA LYS A 340 -5.22 -15.35 16.36
C LYS A 340 -4.13 -14.32 16.10
N PRO A 341 -4.50 -13.07 15.73
CA PRO A 341 -3.52 -11.99 15.61
C PRO A 341 -2.94 -11.61 16.98
N SER A 342 -1.68 -11.25 16.96
CA SER A 342 -0.97 -10.69 18.12
C SER A 342 -1.47 -9.28 18.44
N THR A 343 -1.33 -8.88 19.71
CA THR A 343 -1.58 -7.49 20.15
C THR A 343 -0.63 -6.47 19.52
N ALA A 344 0.45 -6.90 18.90
CA ALA A 344 1.37 -6.00 18.19
C ALA A 344 0.66 -5.18 17.11
N LEU A 345 -0.30 -5.76 16.38
CA LEU A 345 -1.06 -5.08 15.35
C LEU A 345 -2.03 -3.99 15.88
N ASP A 346 -2.32 -3.96 17.19
CA ASP A 346 -3.16 -2.93 17.78
C ASP A 346 -2.49 -1.54 17.73
N ALA A 347 -1.19 -1.46 17.42
CA ALA A 347 -0.50 -0.19 17.12
C ALA A 347 -1.12 0.58 15.96
N PHE A 348 -1.80 -0.09 15.03
CA PHE A 348 -2.49 0.53 13.91
C PHE A 348 -3.86 1.13 14.25
N ARG A 349 -4.40 0.85 15.44
CA ARG A 349 -5.69 1.44 15.89
C ARG A 349 -5.60 2.93 16.23
N ASN A 350 -4.37 3.44 16.46
CA ASN A 350 -4.07 4.80 16.94
C ASN A 350 -3.81 5.81 15.80
#